data_c4421f975fc81351c057dddd0bbfd0f4
#
_entry.id   c4421f975fc81351c057dddd0bbfd0f4
#
_cell.length_a   1.000
_cell.length_b   1.000
_cell.length_c   1.000
_cell.angle_alpha   90.00
_cell.angle_beta   90.00
_cell.angle_gamma   90.00
#
_symmetry.space_group_name_H-M   'P 1'
#
loop_
_entity.id
_entity.type
_entity.pdbx_description
1 polymer ?
#
loop_
_entity_poly.entity_id
_entity_poly.type
_entity_poly.pdbx_seq_one_letter_code
_entity_poly.pdbx_strand_id
1 'polypeptide(L)'
;TSVEGGAILTDNYDLRDKCYSYGDLGRKPGGTKYMHYIPAGNHRMSEFLGALLSVQLTRLKEQTEIRYKNGEYFANKLQEIEGLSALKRDIRITKRGYYFYFLRYDSSKWRGIHRNKFMEALRAERVPCGTAHNQPLYKNPLFQEMTFGRTGCPIRCPLYGKKIDYSKVSCPVAERVYNSEVIALGKDFLMYKENIDKILEAIYKIKENINELG
;
A
#
# COMPACT_ATOMS: atom_id res chain seq x y z
N THR A 1 -13.20 -5.18 -4.46
CA THR A 1 -12.29 -5.04 -5.61
C THR A 1 -12.93 -5.54 -6.89
N SER A 2 -12.53 -4.96 -8.02
CA SER A 2 -12.91 -5.37 -9.37
C SER A 2 -11.72 -5.89 -10.16
N VAL A 3 -10.75 -6.49 -9.49
CA VAL A 3 -9.44 -6.87 -10.03
C VAL A 3 -8.60 -5.63 -10.29
N GLU A 4 -8.89 -4.89 -11.38
CA GLU A 4 -8.28 -3.62 -11.72
C GLU A 4 -9.36 -2.54 -11.91
N GLY A 5 -8.99 -1.29 -11.72
CA GLY A 5 -9.87 -0.15 -11.91
C GLY A 5 -9.69 0.92 -10.84
N GLY A 6 -10.39 2.03 -11.04
CA GLY A 6 -10.39 3.15 -10.11
C GLY A 6 -11.58 4.06 -10.37
N ALA A 7 -11.81 4.99 -9.47
CA ALA A 7 -12.84 6.01 -9.62
C ALA A 7 -12.29 7.37 -9.18
N ILE A 8 -12.68 8.42 -9.91
CA ILE A 8 -12.43 9.81 -9.56
C ILE A 8 -13.77 10.42 -9.15
N LEU A 9 -13.84 10.95 -7.93
CA LEU A 9 -15.00 11.65 -7.40
C LEU A 9 -14.69 13.14 -7.31
N THR A 10 -15.57 13.97 -7.84
CA THR A 10 -15.38 15.41 -7.82
C THR A 10 -16.72 16.16 -7.96
N ASP A 11 -16.86 17.29 -7.28
CA ASP A 11 -17.96 18.22 -7.43
C ASP A 11 -17.65 19.31 -8.50
N ASN A 12 -16.44 19.31 -9.03
CA ASN A 12 -16.02 20.21 -10.11
C ASN A 12 -16.38 19.61 -11.47
N TYR A 13 -17.38 20.17 -12.13
CA TYR A 13 -17.87 19.70 -13.43
C TYR A 13 -16.82 19.79 -14.55
N ASP A 14 -15.99 20.84 -14.58
CA ASP A 14 -14.92 20.97 -15.58
C ASP A 14 -13.87 19.87 -15.41
N LEU A 15 -13.53 19.53 -14.16
CA LEU A 15 -12.61 18.45 -13.88
C LEU A 15 -13.22 17.10 -14.26
N ARG A 16 -14.50 16.87 -13.93
CA ARG A 16 -15.24 15.67 -14.34
C ARG A 16 -15.17 15.47 -15.86
N ASP A 17 -15.46 16.53 -16.63
CA ASP A 17 -15.51 16.45 -18.09
C ASP A 17 -14.12 16.22 -18.70
N LYS A 18 -13.07 16.78 -18.10
CA LYS A 18 -11.68 16.47 -18.47
C LYS A 18 -11.32 15.02 -18.17
N CYS A 19 -11.68 14.51 -16.99
CA CYS A 19 -11.45 13.11 -16.62
C CYS A 19 -12.21 12.15 -17.55
N TYR A 20 -13.47 12.46 -17.85
CA TYR A 20 -14.25 11.70 -18.82
C TYR A 20 -13.56 11.67 -20.18
N SER A 21 -13.20 12.84 -20.69
CA SER A 21 -12.54 12.98 -21.99
C SER A 21 -11.24 12.16 -22.04
N TYR A 22 -10.42 12.24 -21.00
CA TYR A 22 -9.17 11.50 -20.92
C TYR A 22 -9.39 9.97 -20.81
N GLY A 23 -10.45 9.58 -20.12
CA GLY A 23 -10.83 8.15 -19.97
C GLY A 23 -11.48 7.54 -21.21
N ASP A 24 -12.17 8.36 -22.02
CA ASP A 24 -12.93 7.92 -23.20
C ASP A 24 -12.37 8.48 -24.51
N LEU A 25 -11.13 8.13 -24.81
CA LEU A 25 -10.50 8.40 -26.12
C LEU A 25 -10.47 9.89 -26.53
N GLY A 26 -10.57 10.82 -25.60
CA GLY A 26 -10.61 12.26 -25.90
C GLY A 26 -11.97 12.79 -26.33
N ARG A 27 -13.05 12.03 -26.13
CA ARG A 27 -14.42 12.46 -26.43
C ARG A 27 -14.93 13.45 -25.38
N LYS A 28 -15.93 14.26 -25.72
CA LYS A 28 -16.62 15.15 -24.77
C LYS A 28 -17.98 14.58 -24.35
N PRO A 29 -18.41 14.76 -23.08
CA PRO A 29 -19.80 14.51 -22.71
C PRO A 29 -20.75 15.36 -23.59
N GLY A 30 -21.77 14.72 -24.15
CA GLY A 30 -22.72 15.41 -25.07
C GLY A 30 -22.14 15.89 -26.41
N GLY A 31 -20.87 15.58 -26.72
CA GLY A 31 -20.24 15.94 -27.97
C GLY A 31 -20.67 15.06 -29.14
N THR A 32 -20.27 15.46 -30.36
CA THR A 32 -20.54 14.69 -31.58
C THR A 32 -19.91 13.29 -31.48
N LYS A 33 -20.69 12.28 -31.85
CA LYS A 33 -20.26 10.86 -31.81
C LYS A 33 -18.99 10.69 -32.68
N TYR A 34 -18.00 9.95 -32.13
CA TYR A 34 -16.68 9.71 -32.77
C TYR A 34 -15.78 10.91 -33.00
N MET A 35 -16.09 12.05 -32.39
CA MET A 35 -15.19 13.22 -32.39
C MET A 35 -14.25 13.17 -31.18
N HIS A 36 -12.95 13.37 -31.43
CA HIS A 36 -11.88 13.34 -30.41
C HIS A 36 -11.31 14.76 -30.29
N TYR A 37 -11.27 15.30 -29.07
CA TYR A 37 -10.92 16.71 -28.82
C TYR A 37 -9.55 16.87 -28.14
N ILE A 38 -9.05 15.79 -27.51
CA ILE A 38 -7.72 15.76 -26.89
C ILE A 38 -7.05 14.40 -27.15
N PRO A 39 -5.70 14.33 -27.15
CA PRO A 39 -4.99 13.05 -27.10
C PRO A 39 -5.31 12.33 -25.78
N ALA A 40 -5.79 11.10 -25.87
CA ALA A 40 -6.18 10.33 -24.69
C ALA A 40 -6.18 8.83 -24.96
N GLY A 41 -6.22 8.03 -23.90
CA GLY A 41 -6.32 6.57 -23.97
C GLY A 41 -7.74 6.06 -23.85
N ASN A 42 -7.89 4.73 -23.90
CA ASN A 42 -9.12 4.04 -23.55
C ASN A 42 -9.00 3.46 -22.15
N HIS A 43 -9.59 4.18 -21.18
CA HIS A 43 -9.57 3.79 -19.76
C HIS A 43 -10.98 3.50 -19.23
N ARG A 44 -11.90 3.16 -20.11
CA ARG A 44 -13.27 2.83 -19.73
C ARG A 44 -13.31 1.51 -18.98
N MET A 45 -14.01 1.51 -17.86
CA MET A 45 -14.30 0.29 -17.13
C MET A 45 -15.29 -0.57 -17.92
N SER A 46 -15.08 -1.90 -17.97
CA SER A 46 -16.06 -2.79 -18.56
C SER A 46 -17.32 -2.91 -17.70
N GLU A 47 -18.47 -3.17 -18.32
CA GLU A 47 -19.74 -3.39 -17.62
C GLU A 47 -19.67 -4.51 -16.57
N PHE A 48 -18.92 -5.58 -16.85
CA PHE A 48 -18.72 -6.68 -15.90
C PHE A 48 -18.01 -6.20 -14.62
N LEU A 49 -16.95 -5.39 -14.75
CA LEU A 49 -16.24 -4.84 -13.60
C LEU A 49 -17.11 -3.81 -12.86
N GLY A 50 -17.90 -3.03 -13.60
CA GLY A 50 -18.87 -2.10 -13.02
C GLY A 50 -19.93 -2.82 -12.19
N ALA A 51 -20.50 -3.90 -12.69
CA ALA A 51 -21.46 -4.72 -11.97
C ALA A 51 -20.85 -5.33 -10.70
N LEU A 52 -19.64 -5.88 -10.80
CA LEU A 52 -18.93 -6.41 -9.63
C LEU A 52 -18.67 -5.32 -8.59
N LEU A 53 -18.22 -4.14 -9.01
CA LEU A 53 -17.99 -3.01 -8.09
C LEU A 53 -19.27 -2.56 -7.39
N SER A 54 -20.39 -2.50 -8.09
CA SER A 54 -21.68 -2.12 -7.50
C SER A 54 -22.04 -3.03 -6.34
N VAL A 55 -21.84 -4.34 -6.48
CA VAL A 55 -22.06 -5.31 -5.38
C VAL A 55 -21.01 -5.14 -4.27
N GLN A 56 -19.75 -4.89 -4.60
CA GLN A 56 -18.70 -4.69 -3.59
C GLN A 56 -18.94 -3.44 -2.75
N LEU A 57 -19.46 -2.37 -3.35
CA LEU A 57 -19.76 -1.11 -2.65
C LEU A 57 -20.84 -1.29 -1.58
N THR A 58 -21.83 -2.17 -1.78
CA THR A 58 -22.88 -2.40 -0.76
C THR A 58 -22.31 -2.94 0.56
N ARG A 59 -21.20 -3.68 0.50
CA ARG A 59 -20.54 -4.29 1.67
C ARG A 59 -19.38 -3.43 2.24
N LEU A 60 -18.95 -2.40 1.51
CA LEU A 60 -17.72 -1.67 1.83
C LEU A 60 -17.79 -1.01 3.21
N LYS A 61 -18.92 -0.38 3.54
CA LYS A 61 -19.11 0.36 4.81
C LYS A 61 -18.94 -0.57 6.02
N GLU A 62 -19.65 -1.68 6.03
CA GLU A 62 -19.61 -2.67 7.12
C GLU A 62 -18.20 -3.30 7.23
N GLN A 63 -17.65 -3.78 6.13
CA GLN A 63 -16.32 -4.40 6.13
C GLN A 63 -15.22 -3.42 6.55
N THR A 64 -15.35 -2.15 6.22
CA THR A 64 -14.40 -1.12 6.66
C THR A 64 -14.49 -0.88 8.16
N GLU A 65 -15.71 -0.88 8.71
CA GLU A 65 -15.93 -0.74 10.14
C GLU A 65 -15.34 -1.91 10.93
N ILE A 66 -15.57 -3.12 10.47
CA ILE A 66 -15.01 -4.33 11.08
C ILE A 66 -13.47 -4.26 11.08
N ARG A 67 -12.87 -4.01 9.91
CA ARG A 67 -11.40 -3.90 9.79
C ARG A 67 -10.83 -2.79 10.65
N TYR A 68 -11.52 -1.65 10.73
CA TYR A 68 -11.08 -0.54 11.57
C TYR A 68 -11.06 -0.92 13.05
N LYS A 69 -12.16 -1.45 13.59
CA LYS A 69 -12.25 -1.89 15.00
C LYS A 69 -11.23 -2.95 15.33
N ASN A 70 -11.09 -3.94 14.47
CA ASN A 70 -10.13 -5.01 14.64
C ASN A 70 -8.68 -4.53 14.50
N GLY A 71 -8.40 -3.56 13.63
CA GLY A 71 -7.08 -2.95 13.52
C GLY A 71 -6.69 -2.15 14.76
N GLU A 72 -7.62 -1.42 15.37
CA GLU A 72 -7.39 -0.72 16.66
C GLU A 72 -7.21 -1.72 17.81
N TYR A 73 -8.00 -2.80 17.84
CA TYR A 73 -7.80 -3.89 18.80
C TYR A 73 -6.39 -4.48 18.72
N PHE A 74 -5.94 -4.79 17.50
CA PHE A 74 -4.60 -5.33 17.28
C PHE A 74 -3.51 -4.32 17.67
N ALA A 75 -3.69 -3.03 17.31
CA ALA A 75 -2.76 -1.97 17.70
C ALA A 75 -2.60 -1.87 19.23
N ASN A 76 -3.69 -1.98 19.98
CA ASN A 76 -3.68 -1.95 21.43
C ASN A 76 -2.96 -3.17 22.01
N LYS A 77 -3.21 -4.37 21.48
CA LYS A 77 -2.51 -5.59 21.90
C LYS A 77 -1.01 -5.57 21.60
N LEU A 78 -0.61 -4.97 20.50
CA LEU A 78 0.80 -4.81 20.17
C LEU A 78 1.56 -3.93 21.16
N GLN A 79 0.90 -3.00 21.86
CA GLN A 79 1.54 -2.19 22.90
C GLN A 79 2.03 -3.02 24.10
N GLU A 80 1.43 -4.20 24.32
CA GLU A 80 1.84 -5.15 25.37
C GLU A 80 3.11 -5.94 24.96
N ILE A 81 3.56 -5.83 23.71
CA ILE A 81 4.67 -6.61 23.14
C ILE A 81 5.83 -5.69 22.82
N GLU A 82 6.82 -5.63 23.71
CA GLU A 82 7.99 -4.80 23.50
C GLU A 82 8.71 -5.16 22.18
N GLY A 83 9.07 -4.14 21.41
CA GLY A 83 9.73 -4.30 20.12
C GLY A 83 8.81 -4.48 18.91
N LEU A 84 7.49 -4.52 19.12
CA LEU A 84 6.49 -4.45 18.06
C LEU A 84 5.57 -3.26 18.26
N SER A 85 5.21 -2.58 17.19
CA SER A 85 4.23 -1.51 17.24
C SER A 85 3.49 -1.36 15.91
N ALA A 86 2.24 -0.93 15.98
CA ALA A 86 1.51 -0.46 14.81
C ALA A 86 2.03 0.91 14.36
N LEU A 87 1.79 1.26 13.10
CA LEU A 87 2.12 2.62 12.63
C LEU A 87 1.29 3.66 13.38
N LYS A 88 1.97 4.72 13.85
CA LYS A 88 1.32 5.85 14.50
C LYS A 88 0.21 6.41 13.61
N ARG A 89 -0.96 6.64 14.22
CA ARG A 89 -2.08 7.27 13.53
C ARG A 89 -1.91 8.78 13.56
N ASP A 90 -2.07 9.43 12.40
CA ASP A 90 -2.22 10.88 12.34
C ASP A 90 -3.61 11.26 12.88
N ILE A 91 -3.67 12.31 13.68
CA ILE A 91 -4.92 12.76 14.33
C ILE A 91 -6.00 13.17 13.32
N ARG A 92 -5.60 13.56 12.12
CA ARG A 92 -6.53 13.93 11.04
C ARG A 92 -7.22 12.73 10.40
N ILE A 93 -6.70 11.52 10.61
CA ILE A 93 -7.31 10.30 10.09
C ILE A 93 -8.48 9.91 10.99
N THR A 94 -9.69 10.03 10.49
CA THR A 94 -10.91 9.65 11.20
C THR A 94 -11.11 8.12 11.24
N LYS A 95 -10.80 7.44 10.12
CA LYS A 95 -10.93 5.99 9.99
C LYS A 95 -9.90 5.44 9.00
N ARG A 96 -9.21 4.35 9.36
CA ARG A 96 -8.27 3.65 8.46
C ARG A 96 -9.00 2.58 7.64
N GLY A 97 -8.79 2.58 6.32
CA GLY A 97 -9.34 1.59 5.41
C GLY A 97 -8.52 0.31 5.26
N TYR A 98 -7.28 0.31 5.66
CA TYR A 98 -6.27 -0.75 5.55
C TYR A 98 -6.23 -1.44 4.18
N TYR A 99 -5.15 -1.20 3.44
CA TYR A 99 -4.77 -2.02 2.29
C TYR A 99 -3.79 -3.12 2.73
N PHE A 100 -2.78 -2.73 3.52
CA PHE A 100 -1.95 -3.58 4.36
C PHE A 100 -2.04 -3.10 5.80
N TYR A 101 -1.74 -3.99 6.74
CA TYR A 101 -1.47 -3.65 8.12
C TYR A 101 0.05 -3.71 8.33
N PHE A 102 0.65 -2.58 8.65
CA PHE A 102 2.08 -2.49 8.86
C PHE A 102 2.43 -2.54 10.34
N LEU A 103 3.41 -3.39 10.65
CA LEU A 103 4.07 -3.44 11.94
C LEU A 103 5.46 -2.83 11.82
N ARG A 104 5.90 -2.14 12.84
CA ARG A 104 7.29 -1.80 13.05
C ARG A 104 7.91 -2.80 14.00
N TYR A 105 9.05 -3.36 13.59
CA TYR A 105 9.86 -4.31 14.35
C TYR A 105 11.14 -3.64 14.81
N ASP A 106 11.49 -3.78 16.10
CA ASP A 106 12.73 -3.30 16.69
C ASP A 106 13.55 -4.50 17.16
N SER A 107 14.57 -4.88 16.39
CA SER A 107 15.41 -6.02 16.65
C SER A 107 16.15 -5.95 18.01
N SER A 108 16.42 -4.73 18.54
CA SER A 108 17.09 -4.56 19.83
C SER A 108 16.31 -5.17 20.99
N LYS A 109 14.97 -5.26 20.84
CA LYS A 109 14.06 -5.88 21.82
C LYS A 109 13.84 -7.37 21.59
N TRP A 110 14.42 -7.89 20.51
CA TRP A 110 14.34 -9.30 20.08
C TRP A 110 15.74 -9.90 19.95
N ARG A 111 16.63 -9.62 20.94
CA ARG A 111 18.01 -10.15 21.04
C ARG A 111 18.85 -9.94 19.76
N GLY A 112 18.59 -8.87 19.02
CA GLY A 112 19.29 -8.58 17.76
C GLY A 112 18.85 -9.46 16.58
N ILE A 113 17.86 -10.32 16.74
CA ILE A 113 17.32 -11.15 15.64
C ILE A 113 16.84 -10.25 14.52
N HIS A 114 17.36 -10.48 13.32
CA HIS A 114 16.96 -9.70 12.17
C HIS A 114 15.49 -9.95 11.79
N ARG A 115 14.76 -8.89 11.40
CA ARG A 115 13.35 -8.97 11.00
C ARG A 115 13.03 -10.14 10.06
N ASN A 116 13.91 -10.48 9.13
CA ASN A 116 13.65 -11.56 8.17
C ASN A 116 13.49 -12.92 8.87
N LYS A 117 14.33 -13.23 9.86
CA LYS A 117 14.20 -14.46 10.66
C LYS A 117 12.89 -14.46 11.45
N PHE A 118 12.53 -13.34 12.04
CA PHE A 118 11.23 -13.20 12.71
C PHE A 118 10.05 -13.42 11.75
N MET A 119 10.11 -12.88 10.52
CA MET A 119 9.09 -13.14 9.50
C MET A 119 9.06 -14.60 9.03
N GLU A 120 10.21 -15.28 8.97
CA GLU A 120 10.29 -16.72 8.67
C GLU A 120 9.59 -17.54 9.76
N ALA A 121 9.83 -17.21 11.01
CA ALA A 121 9.14 -17.84 12.14
C ALA A 121 7.62 -17.59 12.11
N LEU A 122 7.19 -16.35 11.82
CA LEU A 122 5.76 -16.05 11.65
C LEU A 122 5.12 -16.89 10.53
N ARG A 123 5.82 -17.05 9.39
CA ARG A 123 5.32 -17.90 8.29
C ARG A 123 5.26 -19.38 8.67
N ALA A 124 6.22 -19.88 9.47
CA ALA A 124 6.19 -21.23 10.01
C ALA A 124 4.97 -21.43 10.90
N GLU A 125 4.57 -20.43 11.67
CA GLU A 125 3.32 -20.40 12.44
C GLU A 125 2.08 -20.07 11.58
N ARG A 126 2.19 -20.15 10.25
CA ARG A 126 1.11 -19.90 9.28
C ARG A 126 0.56 -18.47 9.26
N VAL A 127 1.36 -17.49 9.68
CA VAL A 127 1.03 -16.06 9.56
C VAL A 127 1.66 -15.50 8.28
N PRO A 128 0.89 -15.26 7.21
CA PRO A 128 1.41 -14.68 5.98
C PRO A 128 1.89 -13.25 6.22
N CYS A 129 3.16 -12.99 5.95
CA CYS A 129 3.75 -11.65 6.11
C CYS A 129 4.84 -11.39 5.08
N GLY A 130 5.15 -10.12 4.86
CA GLY A 130 6.17 -9.67 3.93
C GLY A 130 6.66 -8.26 4.27
N THR A 131 7.30 -7.61 3.31
CA THR A 131 7.84 -6.25 3.46
C THR A 131 7.08 -5.20 2.65
N ALA A 132 6.05 -5.60 1.89
CA ALA A 132 5.30 -4.83 0.91
C ALA A 132 6.12 -4.41 -0.33
N HIS A 133 7.32 -3.89 -0.14
CA HIS A 133 8.28 -3.54 -1.20
C HIS A 133 9.67 -4.06 -0.85
N ASN A 134 10.52 -4.24 -1.86
CA ASN A 134 11.85 -4.80 -1.66
C ASN A 134 12.88 -3.74 -1.26
N GLN A 135 12.67 -2.48 -1.65
CA GLN A 135 13.59 -1.37 -1.41
C GLN A 135 12.90 -0.01 -1.55
N PRO A 136 13.50 1.07 -1.03
CA PRO A 136 13.03 2.43 -1.28
C PRO A 136 12.90 2.73 -2.77
N LEU A 137 11.84 3.43 -3.16
CA LEU A 137 11.46 3.62 -4.56
C LEU A 137 12.59 4.18 -5.44
N TYR A 138 13.34 5.17 -4.93
CA TYR A 138 14.42 5.79 -5.67
C TYR A 138 15.61 4.85 -5.96
N LYS A 139 15.72 3.72 -5.27
CA LYS A 139 16.74 2.67 -5.53
C LYS A 139 16.33 1.70 -6.63
N ASN A 140 15.13 1.81 -7.18
CA ASN A 140 14.75 0.96 -8.31
C ASN A 140 15.58 1.27 -9.57
N PRO A 141 15.89 0.27 -10.40
CA PRO A 141 16.66 0.45 -11.63
C PRO A 141 16.14 1.58 -12.52
N LEU A 142 14.81 1.74 -12.62
CA LEU A 142 14.19 2.84 -13.36
C LEU A 142 14.79 4.21 -12.99
N PHE A 143 15.05 4.46 -11.71
CA PHE A 143 15.60 5.73 -11.23
C PHE A 143 17.13 5.73 -11.23
N GLN A 144 17.76 4.62 -10.88
CA GLN A 144 19.20 4.53 -10.81
C GLN A 144 19.86 4.57 -12.20
N GLU A 145 19.29 3.87 -13.15
CA GLU A 145 19.75 3.81 -14.55
C GLU A 145 19.13 4.91 -15.41
N MET A 146 18.15 5.65 -14.85
CA MET A 146 17.44 6.73 -15.53
C MET A 146 16.83 6.28 -16.87
N THR A 147 16.27 5.09 -16.91
CA THR A 147 15.65 4.49 -18.10
C THR A 147 14.27 5.06 -18.41
N PHE A 148 14.16 6.39 -18.33
CA PHE A 148 12.99 7.13 -18.80
C PHE A 148 13.07 7.24 -20.32
N GLY A 149 12.01 7.06 -21.02
CA GLY A 149 11.91 7.03 -22.47
C GLY A 149 13.01 7.73 -23.31
N ARG A 150 12.99 7.53 -24.60
CA ARG A 150 14.05 7.97 -25.53
C ARG A 150 14.48 9.44 -25.37
N THR A 151 13.56 10.34 -25.00
CA THR A 151 13.83 11.77 -24.79
C THR A 151 14.26 12.13 -23.37
N GLY A 152 14.29 11.16 -22.46
CA GLY A 152 14.55 11.39 -21.06
C GLY A 152 13.40 12.05 -20.29
N CYS A 153 12.24 12.23 -20.91
CA CYS A 153 11.05 12.73 -20.20
C CYS A 153 10.56 11.73 -19.15
N PRO A 154 10.03 12.21 -18.01
CA PRO A 154 9.79 13.63 -17.67
C PRO A 154 10.96 14.33 -16.98
N ILE A 155 12.02 13.63 -16.58
CA ILE A 155 13.00 14.14 -15.60
C ILE A 155 14.35 14.55 -16.21
N ARG A 156 14.68 14.12 -17.41
CA ARG A 156 15.97 14.42 -18.09
C ARG A 156 15.79 15.22 -19.37
N CYS A 157 14.58 15.51 -19.79
CA CYS A 157 14.33 16.28 -21.00
C CYS A 157 14.69 17.76 -20.80
N PRO A 158 15.04 18.50 -21.88
CA PRO A 158 15.39 19.92 -21.78
C PRO A 158 14.28 20.78 -21.15
N LEU A 159 13.02 20.39 -21.31
CA LEU A 159 11.87 21.12 -20.79
C LEU A 159 11.74 21.06 -19.25
N TYR A 160 12.35 20.06 -18.60
CA TYR A 160 12.33 19.96 -17.14
C TYR A 160 13.24 20.99 -16.47
N GLY A 161 14.32 21.41 -17.14
CA GLY A 161 15.21 22.48 -16.70
C GLY A 161 16.07 22.17 -15.46
N LYS A 162 16.02 20.96 -14.91
CA LYS A 162 16.81 20.52 -13.75
C LYS A 162 17.55 19.22 -14.06
N LYS A 163 18.74 19.09 -13.50
CA LYS A 163 19.47 17.80 -13.51
C LYS A 163 19.18 17.08 -12.21
N ILE A 164 18.51 15.94 -12.30
CA ILE A 164 18.30 15.03 -11.17
C ILE A 164 19.24 13.85 -11.30
N ASP A 165 19.92 13.54 -10.22
CA ASP A 165 20.82 12.39 -10.11
C ASP A 165 20.36 11.56 -8.90
N TYR A 166 19.61 10.50 -9.15
CA TYR A 166 19.10 9.64 -8.10
C TYR A 166 20.18 8.79 -7.43
N SER A 167 21.38 8.63 -8.04
CA SER A 167 22.49 7.94 -7.41
C SER A 167 23.00 8.66 -6.15
N LYS A 168 22.77 9.97 -6.07
CA LYS A 168 23.15 10.83 -4.93
C LYS A 168 22.04 11.00 -3.90
N VAL A 169 20.85 10.44 -4.15
CA VAL A 169 19.74 10.54 -3.20
C VAL A 169 19.95 9.53 -2.07
N SER A 170 19.80 10.00 -0.83
CA SER A 170 19.80 9.17 0.37
C SER A 170 18.59 9.52 1.22
N CYS A 171 17.86 8.49 1.62
CA CYS A 171 16.73 8.58 2.54
C CYS A 171 16.94 7.56 3.68
N PRO A 172 17.83 7.83 4.63
CA PRO A 172 18.28 6.84 5.62
C PRO A 172 17.14 6.26 6.46
N VAL A 173 16.11 7.05 6.75
CA VAL A 173 14.91 6.53 7.46
C VAL A 173 14.16 5.52 6.60
N ALA A 174 13.91 5.82 5.32
CA ALA A 174 13.26 4.89 4.41
C ALA A 174 14.08 3.61 4.25
N GLU A 175 15.40 3.74 4.08
CA GLU A 175 16.31 2.60 3.94
C GLU A 175 16.27 1.71 5.19
N ARG A 176 16.36 2.28 6.38
CA ARG A 176 16.27 1.54 7.64
C ARG A 176 14.93 0.81 7.77
N VAL A 177 13.81 1.52 7.51
CA VAL A 177 12.47 0.94 7.58
C VAL A 177 12.35 -0.26 6.64
N TYR A 178 12.77 -0.13 5.36
CA TYR A 178 12.68 -1.22 4.40
C TYR A 178 13.64 -2.36 4.71
N ASN A 179 14.84 -2.08 5.17
CA ASN A 179 15.84 -3.12 5.41
C ASN A 179 15.55 -3.94 6.67
N SER A 180 15.04 -3.33 7.74
CA SER A 180 15.03 -3.99 9.05
C SER A 180 13.78 -3.79 9.91
N GLU A 181 12.90 -2.83 9.63
CA GLU A 181 11.84 -2.49 10.57
C GLU A 181 10.43 -2.89 10.11
N VAL A 182 10.09 -2.77 8.81
CA VAL A 182 8.70 -2.96 8.36
C VAL A 182 8.34 -4.43 8.17
N ILE A 183 7.19 -4.82 8.71
CA ILE A 183 6.49 -6.07 8.42
C ILE A 183 5.10 -5.72 7.91
N ALA A 184 4.71 -6.30 6.78
CA ALA A 184 3.40 -6.11 6.18
C ALA A 184 2.55 -7.36 6.33
N LEU A 185 1.35 -7.20 6.85
CA LEU A 185 0.30 -8.22 6.89
C LEU A 185 -0.79 -7.85 5.89
N GLY A 186 -1.36 -8.83 5.20
CA GLY A 186 -2.53 -8.61 4.34
C GLY A 186 -3.75 -8.19 5.18
N LYS A 187 -4.63 -7.38 4.61
CA LYS A 187 -5.79 -6.82 5.35
C LYS A 187 -6.86 -7.84 5.75
N ASP A 188 -6.84 -9.04 5.17
CA ASP A 188 -7.96 -9.99 5.28
C ASP A 188 -8.08 -10.59 6.68
N PHE A 189 -6.97 -10.68 7.42
CA PHE A 189 -7.01 -11.13 8.82
C PHE A 189 -7.83 -10.20 9.72
N LEU A 190 -7.96 -8.92 9.35
CA LEU A 190 -8.76 -7.93 10.11
C LEU A 190 -10.28 -8.16 10.02
N MET A 191 -10.74 -9.08 9.19
CA MET A 191 -12.19 -9.39 9.11
C MET A 191 -12.68 -10.19 10.31
N TYR A 192 -11.80 -10.92 11.00
CA TYR A 192 -12.17 -11.79 12.12
C TYR A 192 -11.21 -11.58 13.28
N LYS A 193 -11.76 -11.33 14.48
CA LYS A 193 -10.95 -11.09 15.68
C LYS A 193 -10.09 -12.32 16.04
N GLU A 194 -10.61 -13.51 15.81
CA GLU A 194 -9.93 -14.78 16.07
C GLU A 194 -8.64 -14.93 15.25
N ASN A 195 -8.57 -14.34 14.06
CA ASN A 195 -7.34 -14.34 13.27
C ASN A 195 -6.25 -13.45 13.90
N ILE A 196 -6.67 -12.36 14.53
CA ILE A 196 -5.75 -11.47 15.28
C ILE A 196 -5.22 -12.19 16.50
N ASP A 197 -6.09 -12.87 17.25
CA ASP A 197 -5.71 -13.61 18.45
C ASP A 197 -4.70 -14.70 18.09
N LYS A 198 -4.89 -15.45 16.99
CA LYS A 198 -3.91 -16.43 16.47
C LYS A 198 -2.56 -15.79 16.08
N ILE A 199 -2.57 -14.60 15.48
CA ILE A 199 -1.33 -13.88 15.16
C ILE A 199 -0.60 -13.51 16.46
N LEU A 200 -1.32 -13.04 17.47
CA LEU A 200 -0.74 -12.71 18.77
C LEU A 200 -0.16 -13.95 19.47
N GLU A 201 -0.88 -15.07 19.44
CA GLU A 201 -0.38 -16.36 19.95
C GLU A 201 0.93 -16.78 19.26
N ALA A 202 0.99 -16.67 17.93
CA ALA A 202 2.22 -16.95 17.17
C ALA A 202 3.37 -16.01 17.58
N ILE A 203 3.10 -14.73 17.77
CA ILE A 203 4.11 -13.75 18.20
C ILE A 203 4.64 -14.10 19.61
N TYR A 204 3.76 -14.43 20.56
CA TYR A 204 4.15 -14.81 21.91
C TYR A 204 4.97 -16.10 21.90
N LYS A 205 4.55 -17.11 21.15
CA LYS A 205 5.30 -18.36 20.98
C LYS A 205 6.71 -18.12 20.44
N ILE A 206 6.85 -17.26 19.42
CA ILE A 206 8.16 -16.89 18.87
C ILE A 206 9.01 -16.17 19.94
N LYS A 207 8.39 -15.29 20.72
CA LYS A 207 9.09 -14.56 21.79
C LYS A 207 9.60 -15.49 22.89
N GLU A 208 8.82 -16.46 23.29
CA GLU A 208 9.19 -17.48 24.29
C GLU A 208 10.35 -18.36 23.79
N ASN A 209 10.35 -18.70 22.51
CA ASN A 209 11.35 -19.57 21.88
C ASN A 209 12.40 -18.80 21.06
N ILE A 210 12.64 -17.54 21.41
CA ILE A 210 13.52 -16.65 20.62
C ILE A 210 14.95 -17.18 20.47
N ASN A 211 15.42 -18.01 21.41
CA ASN A 211 16.74 -18.61 21.34
C ASN A 211 16.92 -19.59 20.16
N GLU A 212 15.83 -20.13 19.63
CA GLU A 212 15.85 -21.07 18.50
C GLU A 212 16.04 -20.33 17.15
N LEU A 213 15.91 -18.99 17.14
CA LEU A 213 16.07 -18.17 15.94
C LEU A 213 17.48 -17.64 15.74
N GLY A 214 18.36 -17.85 16.71
CA GLY A 214 19.74 -17.33 16.75
C GLY A 214 20.73 -18.05 15.87
#